data_a3b1245ea8d6853178a4f815d6524d62
#
_entry.id   a3b1245ea8d6853178a4f815d6524d62
#
_cell.length_a   1.000
_cell.length_b   1.000
_cell.length_c   1.000
_cell.angle_alpha   90.00
_cell.angle_beta   90.00
_cell.angle_gamma   90.00
#
_symmetry.space_group_name_H-M   'P 1'
#
loop_
_entity.id
_entity.type
_entity.pdbx_description
1 polymer ?
#
loop_
_entity_poly.entity_id
_entity_poly.type
_entity_poly.pdbx_seq_one_letter_code
_entity_poly.pdbx_strand_id
1 'polypeptide(L)'
;MVAQVSHPALRKIGGSMQRRRDMSNSRASWKKVLPTAAAAAVMLTATTAAVPAEAGAEEKPSATLTVVASGLKNPRGITAQSDGSVLVAESGEGLPGCAAGTRCLGATGAIVKVPFGGSMSRVVTGLPSVAVGAADPTTVNASGPSQAVAGTTAGSGYTVLSAFGGPGTPELRSSLGASAKTLGTVFRTGDNKVLGDMVTHEATLNPDGGDINGNPWRFVRDGAGFLATDAGSNDVVAGPGDGTTSTKYVLPKNGTAESVPTGIVKSSDGTLYIADMGGGQVGGSRIWKVPPGQQPQVLVSGLTNIVDIAFDWKGDLLALSYSSSSLAGAPTPGSLSEIDLSTKKVTTIPTGDRLRQPSGLGVDIFGCVYITNHSVGTNGQLVRVWY
;
A
#
# COMPACT_ATOMS: atom_id res chain seq x y z
N MET A 1 -37.69 -9.63 -35.61
CA MET A 1 -37.03 -8.72 -36.55
C MET A 1 -35.56 -8.68 -36.15
N VAL A 2 -34.74 -9.41 -36.89
CA VAL A 2 -33.32 -9.61 -36.65
C VAL A 2 -32.59 -8.53 -37.43
N ALA A 3 -31.70 -7.77 -36.79
CA ALA A 3 -30.73 -6.93 -37.49
C ALA A 3 -29.33 -7.36 -37.10
N GLN A 4 -28.69 -8.06 -38.02
CA GLN A 4 -27.24 -8.29 -38.04
C GLN A 4 -26.52 -6.97 -38.34
N VAL A 5 -25.44 -6.69 -37.65
CA VAL A 5 -24.44 -5.73 -38.08
C VAL A 5 -23.09 -6.43 -38.17
N SER A 6 -22.59 -6.38 -39.39
CA SER A 6 -21.40 -7.04 -39.95
C SER A 6 -20.09 -6.37 -39.47
N HIS A 7 -19.06 -7.21 -39.22
CA HIS A 7 -17.66 -6.82 -39.06
C HIS A 7 -17.03 -6.39 -40.42
N PRO A 8 -16.11 -5.44 -40.45
CA PRO A 8 -15.20 -5.27 -41.55
C PRO A 8 -13.87 -5.98 -41.32
N ALA A 9 -13.41 -6.59 -42.42
CA ALA A 9 -12.29 -7.48 -42.53
C ALA A 9 -10.91 -6.79 -42.41
N LEU A 10 -9.97 -7.55 -41.86
CA LEU A 10 -8.53 -7.31 -41.88
C LEU A 10 -7.99 -7.35 -43.33
N ARG A 11 -7.32 -6.29 -43.79
CA ARG A 11 -6.46 -6.28 -44.93
C ARG A 11 -5.02 -6.64 -44.54
N LYS A 12 -4.56 -7.78 -45.02
CA LYS A 12 -3.14 -8.14 -45.15
C LYS A 12 -2.52 -7.31 -46.28
N ILE A 13 -1.41 -6.64 -46.00
CA ILE A 13 -0.49 -6.21 -47.06
C ILE A 13 0.85 -6.92 -46.79
N GLY A 14 1.13 -7.87 -47.67
CA GLY A 14 2.43 -8.49 -47.80
C GLY A 14 3.33 -7.64 -48.72
N GLY A 15 4.59 -7.58 -48.42
CA GLY A 15 5.63 -6.94 -49.21
C GLY A 15 6.99 -7.48 -48.82
N SER A 16 7.42 -8.53 -49.55
CA SER A 16 8.77 -9.06 -49.52
C SER A 16 9.70 -8.12 -50.28
N MET A 17 10.90 -7.84 -49.77
CA MET A 17 12.07 -7.64 -50.62
C MET A 17 13.36 -7.96 -49.88
N GLN A 18 13.96 -9.01 -50.34
CA GLN A 18 15.24 -9.58 -50.07
C GLN A 18 16.31 -8.81 -50.86
N ARG A 19 17.34 -8.31 -50.21
CA ARG A 19 18.65 -8.05 -50.85
C ARG A 19 19.79 -8.43 -49.90
N ARG A 20 20.52 -9.41 -50.36
CA ARG A 20 21.89 -9.79 -49.95
C ARG A 20 22.91 -8.81 -50.53
N ARG A 21 24.03 -8.74 -49.84
CA ARG A 21 25.43 -8.49 -50.28
C ARG A 21 26.08 -7.45 -49.35
N ASP A 22 27.32 -7.46 -48.97
CA ASP A 22 28.43 -8.43 -49.09
C ASP A 22 29.49 -8.00 -48.05
N MET A 23 30.33 -8.93 -47.75
CA MET A 23 31.49 -8.84 -46.88
C MET A 23 32.47 -7.74 -47.24
N SER A 24 33.16 -7.12 -46.27
CA SER A 24 34.61 -6.93 -46.40
C SER A 24 35.27 -6.90 -45.03
N ASN A 25 36.22 -7.79 -44.85
CA ASN A 25 37.24 -7.87 -43.83
C ASN A 25 38.15 -6.61 -43.90
N SER A 26 38.41 -5.98 -42.77
CA SER A 26 39.67 -5.27 -42.62
C SER A 26 40.28 -5.56 -41.22
N ARG A 27 41.27 -6.46 -41.25
CA ARG A 27 42.20 -6.67 -40.12
C ARG A 27 43.14 -5.48 -40.06
N ALA A 28 43.09 -4.68 -38.99
CA ALA A 28 44.14 -3.75 -38.66
C ALA A 28 45.06 -4.39 -37.63
N SER A 29 46.31 -4.66 -38.03
CA SER A 29 47.39 -5.17 -37.23
C SER A 29 47.95 -4.00 -36.39
N TRP A 30 47.91 -4.13 -35.07
CA TRP A 30 48.65 -3.21 -34.19
C TRP A 30 50.00 -3.85 -33.84
N LYS A 31 51.07 -3.23 -34.35
CA LYS A 31 52.47 -3.56 -34.01
C LYS A 31 52.72 -3.17 -32.54
N LYS A 32 53.25 -4.11 -31.78
CA LYS A 32 53.82 -3.89 -30.44
C LYS A 32 55.07 -3.04 -30.56
N VAL A 33 55.11 -1.89 -29.90
CA VAL A 33 56.33 -1.16 -29.61
C VAL A 33 56.54 -1.25 -28.11
N LEU A 34 57.62 -1.92 -27.74
CA LEU A 34 58.16 -1.97 -26.39
C LEU A 34 59.11 -0.80 -26.19
N PRO A 35 58.99 0.01 -25.14
CA PRO A 35 60.12 0.80 -24.67
C PRO A 35 60.84 0.09 -23.52
N THR A 36 62.13 -0.06 -23.66
CA THR A 36 63.07 -0.42 -22.61
C THR A 36 63.08 0.64 -21.53
N ALA A 37 62.72 0.30 -20.32
CA ALA A 37 62.85 1.15 -19.14
C ALA A 37 64.06 0.72 -18.31
N ALA A 38 64.96 1.65 -18.11
CA ALA A 38 66.07 1.52 -17.19
C ALA A 38 65.60 1.50 -15.74
N ALA A 39 66.06 0.55 -14.96
CA ALA A 39 65.73 0.44 -13.54
C ALA A 39 66.53 1.49 -12.74
N ALA A 40 65.84 2.44 -12.15
CA ALA A 40 66.35 3.24 -11.04
C ALA A 40 65.66 2.76 -9.77
N ALA A 41 66.42 2.08 -8.90
CA ALA A 41 65.99 1.64 -7.59
C ALA A 41 65.87 2.86 -6.65
N VAL A 42 64.68 3.33 -6.39
CA VAL A 42 64.39 4.25 -5.29
C VAL A 42 63.89 3.45 -4.11
N MET A 43 64.69 3.35 -3.04
CA MET A 43 64.23 2.82 -1.76
C MET A 43 63.21 3.79 -1.16
N LEU A 44 61.89 3.47 -1.26
CA LEU A 44 60.85 4.10 -0.47
C LEU A 44 60.78 3.37 0.87
N THR A 45 61.15 4.04 1.94
CA THR A 45 60.79 3.64 3.30
C THR A 45 59.28 3.85 3.46
N ALA A 46 58.54 2.75 3.45
CA ALA A 46 57.10 2.77 3.75
C ALA A 46 56.90 3.03 5.26
N THR A 47 56.59 4.26 5.61
CA THR A 47 55.93 4.54 6.89
C THR A 47 54.50 4.08 6.76
N THR A 48 54.16 2.94 7.39
CA THR A 48 52.78 2.52 7.56
C THR A 48 52.12 3.50 8.50
N ALA A 49 51.42 4.49 7.96
CA ALA A 49 50.45 5.24 8.70
C ALA A 49 49.33 4.25 9.08
N ALA A 50 49.16 3.97 10.35
CA ALA A 50 48.02 3.22 10.86
C ALA A 50 46.75 3.97 10.45
N VAL A 51 45.98 3.39 9.54
CA VAL A 51 44.62 3.84 9.26
C VAL A 51 43.87 3.69 10.57
N PRO A 52 43.27 4.78 11.14
CA PRO A 52 42.41 4.61 12.30
C PRO A 52 41.30 3.64 11.89
N ALA A 53 41.13 2.57 12.68
CA ALA A 53 39.97 1.69 12.52
C ALA A 53 38.73 2.57 12.55
N GLU A 54 37.95 2.57 11.46
CA GLU A 54 36.62 3.17 11.49
C GLU A 54 35.93 2.60 12.70
N ALA A 55 35.52 3.49 13.62
CA ALA A 55 34.71 3.14 14.77
C ALA A 55 33.49 2.38 14.20
N GLY A 56 33.42 1.09 14.49
CA GLY A 56 32.36 0.21 13.99
C GLY A 56 31.03 0.91 14.27
N ALA A 57 30.25 1.15 13.23
CA ALA A 57 28.90 1.62 13.39
C ALA A 57 28.23 0.62 14.35
N GLU A 58 27.81 1.07 15.52
CA GLU A 58 27.04 0.24 16.45
C GLU A 58 25.84 -0.31 15.67
N GLU A 59 25.84 -1.61 15.43
CA GLU A 59 24.74 -2.28 14.76
C GLU A 59 23.55 -2.15 15.72
N LYS A 60 22.54 -1.34 15.32
CA LYS A 60 21.32 -1.18 16.11
C LYS A 60 20.76 -2.57 16.40
N PRO A 61 20.38 -2.87 17.65
CA PRO A 61 19.83 -4.17 17.99
C PRO A 61 18.64 -4.48 17.08
N SER A 62 18.56 -5.73 16.61
CA SER A 62 17.48 -6.18 15.75
C SER A 62 16.12 -5.99 16.45
N ALA A 63 15.15 -5.37 15.79
CA ALA A 63 13.80 -5.23 16.32
C ALA A 63 13.20 -6.61 16.66
N THR A 64 12.45 -6.69 17.75
CA THR A 64 11.72 -7.92 18.13
C THR A 64 10.29 -7.85 17.59
N LEU A 65 9.86 -8.89 16.87
CA LEU A 65 8.49 -9.06 16.40
C LEU A 65 7.81 -10.16 17.20
N THR A 66 6.72 -9.83 17.89
CA THR A 66 5.90 -10.77 18.67
C THR A 66 4.53 -10.92 18.02
N VAL A 67 4.12 -12.14 17.64
CA VAL A 67 2.78 -12.41 17.14
C VAL A 67 1.79 -12.28 18.30
N VAL A 68 0.81 -11.38 18.19
CA VAL A 68 -0.23 -11.13 19.20
C VAL A 68 -1.60 -11.63 18.76
N ALA A 69 -1.81 -11.85 17.46
CA ALA A 69 -2.98 -12.53 16.91
C ALA A 69 -2.60 -13.25 15.61
N SER A 70 -3.28 -14.36 15.30
CA SER A 70 -3.06 -15.17 14.09
C SER A 70 -4.38 -15.69 13.53
N GLY A 71 -4.36 -16.22 12.29
CA GLY A 71 -5.57 -16.69 11.62
C GLY A 71 -6.49 -15.55 11.16
N LEU A 72 -5.89 -14.39 10.89
CA LEU A 72 -6.59 -13.26 10.29
C LEU A 72 -6.76 -13.49 8.78
N LYS A 73 -7.94 -13.11 8.25
CA LYS A 73 -8.27 -13.29 6.84
C LYS A 73 -8.04 -12.00 6.05
N ASN A 74 -6.95 -11.96 5.27
CA ASN A 74 -6.53 -10.76 4.53
C ASN A 74 -6.57 -9.52 5.44
N PRO A 75 -5.78 -9.48 6.56
CA PRO A 75 -5.79 -8.34 7.47
C PRO A 75 -5.27 -7.08 6.77
N ARG A 76 -5.87 -5.94 7.12
CA ARG A 76 -5.57 -4.63 6.53
C ARG A 76 -5.21 -3.62 7.64
N GLY A 77 -5.81 -2.46 7.62
CA GLY A 77 -5.51 -1.35 8.52
C GLY A 77 -5.73 -1.64 9.99
N ILE A 78 -4.96 -0.95 10.80
CA ILE A 78 -4.98 -0.98 12.26
C ILE A 78 -5.43 0.38 12.76
N THR A 79 -6.30 0.40 13.77
CA THR A 79 -6.70 1.63 14.45
C THR A 79 -6.61 1.44 15.95
N ALA A 80 -5.77 2.25 16.61
CA ALA A 80 -5.66 2.26 18.06
C ALA A 80 -6.92 2.80 18.73
N GLN A 81 -7.27 2.26 19.88
CA GLN A 81 -8.40 2.67 20.69
C GLN A 81 -7.93 3.30 21.99
N SER A 82 -8.75 4.17 22.57
CA SER A 82 -8.45 4.84 23.86
C SER A 82 -8.34 3.89 25.06
N ASP A 83 -8.85 2.66 24.93
CA ASP A 83 -8.73 1.62 25.96
C ASP A 83 -7.45 0.76 25.81
N GLY A 84 -6.52 1.15 24.92
CA GLY A 84 -5.27 0.43 24.64
C GLY A 84 -5.44 -0.78 23.75
N SER A 85 -6.66 -1.11 23.32
CA SER A 85 -6.88 -2.14 22.30
C SER A 85 -6.59 -1.59 20.91
N VAL A 86 -6.44 -2.49 19.93
CA VAL A 86 -6.38 -2.14 18.53
C VAL A 86 -7.52 -2.82 17.77
N LEU A 87 -8.07 -2.11 16.78
CA LEU A 87 -8.96 -2.69 15.78
C LEU A 87 -8.15 -3.07 14.55
N VAL A 88 -8.43 -4.25 13.99
CA VAL A 88 -7.87 -4.72 12.72
C VAL A 88 -9.03 -4.98 11.76
N ALA A 89 -8.96 -4.42 10.56
CA ALA A 89 -9.90 -4.76 9.51
C ALA A 89 -9.46 -6.05 8.81
N GLU A 90 -10.37 -7.02 8.66
CA GLU A 90 -10.18 -8.20 7.84
C GLU A 90 -10.98 -8.04 6.54
N SER A 91 -10.31 -8.04 5.39
CA SER A 91 -11.00 -8.03 4.09
C SER A 91 -11.75 -9.34 3.81
N GLY A 92 -11.52 -10.37 4.61
CA GLY A 92 -12.17 -11.68 4.43
C GLY A 92 -11.46 -12.56 3.40
N GLU A 93 -12.20 -13.48 2.78
CA GLU A 93 -11.69 -14.43 1.78
C GLU A 93 -12.62 -14.56 0.56
N GLY A 94 -13.50 -13.59 0.36
CA GLY A 94 -14.59 -13.72 -0.64
C GLY A 94 -15.59 -14.80 -0.25
N LEU A 95 -16.08 -15.55 -1.23
CA LEU A 95 -16.96 -16.71 -1.01
C LEU A 95 -16.09 -17.97 -0.85
N PRO A 96 -16.11 -18.65 0.29
CA PRO A 96 -15.44 -19.93 0.46
C PRO A 96 -15.92 -20.95 -0.60
N GLY A 97 -14.98 -21.68 -1.20
CA GLY A 97 -15.30 -22.65 -2.26
C GLY A 97 -15.56 -22.02 -3.64
N CYS A 98 -15.31 -20.72 -3.81
CA CYS A 98 -15.36 -20.09 -5.12
C CYS A 98 -14.39 -20.77 -6.10
N ALA A 99 -14.86 -21.09 -7.31
CA ALA A 99 -14.04 -21.73 -8.32
C ALA A 99 -12.83 -20.87 -8.70
N ALA A 100 -11.68 -21.51 -8.92
CA ALA A 100 -10.45 -20.83 -9.33
C ALA A 100 -10.67 -19.95 -10.58
N GLY A 101 -10.17 -18.72 -10.56
CA GLY A 101 -10.34 -17.75 -11.63
C GLY A 101 -11.71 -17.04 -11.65
N THR A 102 -12.67 -17.46 -10.83
CA THR A 102 -13.99 -16.82 -10.75
C THR A 102 -13.98 -15.73 -9.65
N ARG A 103 -14.56 -14.59 -9.93
CA ARG A 103 -14.77 -13.54 -8.92
C ARG A 103 -16.07 -13.80 -8.15
N CYS A 104 -15.98 -13.96 -6.85
CA CYS A 104 -17.14 -14.27 -6.00
C CYS A 104 -17.21 -13.30 -4.80
N LEU A 105 -18.44 -12.92 -4.47
CA LEU A 105 -18.78 -12.15 -3.28
C LEU A 105 -19.19 -13.11 -2.14
N GLY A 106 -18.59 -12.90 -0.96
CA GLY A 106 -18.97 -13.58 0.28
C GLY A 106 -19.25 -12.56 1.40
N ALA A 107 -19.61 -13.08 2.56
CA ALA A 107 -19.85 -12.30 3.78
C ALA A 107 -18.77 -12.64 4.84
N THR A 108 -17.50 -12.62 4.43
CA THR A 108 -16.37 -13.09 5.25
C THR A 108 -15.50 -11.96 5.79
N GLY A 109 -15.80 -10.70 5.43
CA GLY A 109 -15.15 -9.53 6.01
C GLY A 109 -15.53 -9.33 7.48
N ALA A 110 -14.60 -8.80 8.27
CA ALA A 110 -14.81 -8.62 9.70
C ALA A 110 -14.00 -7.42 10.26
N ILE A 111 -14.38 -7.00 11.47
CA ILE A 111 -13.57 -6.12 12.32
C ILE A 111 -13.17 -6.93 13.55
N VAL A 112 -11.87 -6.99 13.80
CA VAL A 112 -11.26 -7.71 14.93
C VAL A 112 -10.82 -6.69 15.96
N LYS A 113 -11.15 -6.93 17.22
CA LYS A 113 -10.60 -6.18 18.37
C LYS A 113 -9.56 -7.05 19.05
N VAL A 114 -8.38 -6.48 19.32
CA VAL A 114 -7.29 -7.13 20.05
C VAL A 114 -6.97 -6.25 21.26
N PRO A 115 -7.40 -6.66 22.48
CA PRO A 115 -7.05 -5.98 23.71
C PRO A 115 -5.54 -6.04 23.98
N PHE A 116 -5.00 -5.05 24.66
CA PHE A 116 -3.61 -5.12 25.13
C PHE A 116 -3.40 -6.33 26.03
N GLY A 117 -2.52 -7.26 25.61
CA GLY A 117 -2.26 -8.51 26.34
C GLY A 117 -3.40 -9.53 26.38
N GLY A 118 -4.51 -9.27 25.66
CA GLY A 118 -5.68 -10.16 25.58
C GLY A 118 -5.80 -10.91 24.27
N SER A 119 -6.80 -11.81 24.20
CA SER A 119 -7.12 -12.57 22.99
C SER A 119 -7.97 -11.75 22.03
N MET A 120 -7.77 -11.94 20.73
CA MET A 120 -8.57 -11.30 19.70
C MET A 120 -10.04 -11.78 19.70
N SER A 121 -10.94 -10.89 19.30
CA SER A 121 -12.33 -11.23 19.02
C SER A 121 -12.84 -10.50 17.79
N ARG A 122 -13.69 -11.15 16.98
CA ARG A 122 -14.37 -10.50 15.85
C ARG A 122 -15.60 -9.78 16.38
N VAL A 123 -15.52 -8.44 16.46
CA VAL A 123 -16.60 -7.59 17.01
C VAL A 123 -17.64 -7.20 15.97
N VAL A 124 -17.30 -7.31 14.68
CA VAL A 124 -18.24 -7.25 13.55
C VAL A 124 -17.87 -8.37 12.59
N THR A 125 -18.88 -9.07 12.07
CA THR A 125 -18.73 -10.16 11.09
C THR A 125 -19.76 -10.01 9.98
N GLY A 126 -19.63 -10.80 8.93
CA GLY A 126 -20.61 -10.82 7.85
C GLY A 126 -20.51 -9.62 6.88
N LEU A 127 -19.40 -8.88 6.93
CA LEU A 127 -19.19 -7.77 6.01
C LEU A 127 -18.87 -8.28 4.59
N PRO A 128 -19.26 -7.55 3.54
CA PRO A 128 -18.95 -7.90 2.16
C PRO A 128 -17.45 -8.08 1.94
N SER A 129 -17.11 -9.15 1.24
CA SER A 129 -15.75 -9.53 0.86
C SER A 129 -15.78 -10.10 -0.54
N VAL A 130 -14.96 -9.59 -1.45
CA VAL A 130 -14.87 -10.08 -2.81
C VAL A 130 -13.47 -10.55 -3.12
N ALA A 131 -13.37 -11.72 -3.76
CA ALA A 131 -12.09 -12.27 -4.18
C ALA A 131 -12.23 -13.04 -5.50
N VAL A 132 -11.11 -13.23 -6.19
CA VAL A 132 -11.01 -14.23 -7.26
C VAL A 132 -10.59 -15.53 -6.61
N GLY A 133 -11.36 -16.60 -6.83
CA GLY A 133 -11.05 -17.92 -6.31
C GLY A 133 -9.65 -18.38 -6.76
N ALA A 134 -8.95 -19.10 -5.90
CA ALA A 134 -7.65 -19.69 -6.17
C ALA A 134 -7.68 -21.21 -5.96
N ALA A 135 -6.75 -21.92 -6.59
CA ALA A 135 -6.61 -23.36 -6.38
C ALA A 135 -6.25 -23.70 -4.91
N ASP A 136 -5.43 -22.86 -4.29
CA ASP A 136 -5.19 -22.88 -2.85
C ASP A 136 -5.96 -21.73 -2.18
N PRO A 137 -7.03 -22.02 -1.44
CA PRO A 137 -7.86 -21.00 -0.80
C PRO A 137 -7.11 -20.17 0.25
N THR A 138 -5.97 -20.66 0.76
CA THR A 138 -5.16 -19.93 1.74
C THR A 138 -4.37 -18.77 1.11
N THR A 139 -4.29 -18.72 -0.22
CA THR A 139 -3.58 -17.67 -1.00
C THR A 139 -4.51 -16.63 -1.60
N VAL A 140 -5.81 -16.72 -1.34
CA VAL A 140 -6.82 -15.80 -1.88
C VAL A 140 -6.56 -14.37 -1.42
N ASN A 141 -6.44 -13.43 -2.35
CA ASN A 141 -6.36 -12.00 -2.04
C ASN A 141 -7.77 -11.38 -2.16
N ALA A 142 -8.30 -10.88 -1.05
CA ALA A 142 -9.66 -10.34 -0.99
C ALA A 142 -9.65 -8.81 -0.81
N SER A 143 -10.69 -8.17 -1.38
CA SER A 143 -11.10 -6.80 -1.10
C SER A 143 -12.34 -6.82 -0.22
N GLY A 144 -12.41 -5.88 0.71
CA GLY A 144 -13.44 -5.77 1.72
C GLY A 144 -13.04 -4.73 2.77
N PRO A 145 -13.40 -4.87 4.05
CA PRO A 145 -12.96 -3.94 5.09
C PRO A 145 -11.46 -3.69 5.06
N SER A 146 -11.07 -2.42 4.91
CA SER A 146 -9.68 -1.97 4.85
C SER A 146 -9.26 -1.17 6.08
N GLN A 147 -10.19 -0.48 6.73
CA GLN A 147 -9.98 0.20 8.01
C GLN A 147 -11.30 0.33 8.76
N ALA A 148 -11.24 0.35 10.09
CA ALA A 148 -12.38 0.62 10.94
C ALA A 148 -12.00 1.56 12.08
N VAL A 149 -12.90 2.50 12.39
CA VAL A 149 -12.79 3.42 13.52
C VAL A 149 -14.04 3.26 14.38
N ALA A 150 -13.89 3.11 15.69
CA ALA A 150 -15.02 3.04 16.59
C ALA A 150 -15.87 4.32 16.55
N GLY A 151 -17.17 4.19 16.69
CA GLY A 151 -18.05 5.35 16.84
C GLY A 151 -17.73 6.16 18.09
N THR A 152 -18.09 7.43 18.09
CA THR A 152 -17.76 8.37 19.18
C THR A 152 -18.63 8.20 20.41
N THR A 153 -19.79 7.53 20.27
CA THR A 153 -20.71 7.23 21.37
C THR A 153 -20.87 5.73 21.53
N ALA A 154 -21.09 5.28 22.75
CA ALA A 154 -21.33 3.88 23.04
C ALA A 154 -22.54 3.37 22.23
N GLY A 155 -22.38 2.21 21.57
CA GLY A 155 -23.41 1.63 20.71
C GLY A 155 -23.52 2.21 19.30
N SER A 156 -22.74 3.23 18.91
CA SER A 156 -22.79 3.82 17.57
C SER A 156 -22.12 2.95 16.49
N GLY A 157 -21.61 1.77 16.84
CA GLY A 157 -20.95 0.83 15.93
C GLY A 157 -19.58 1.34 15.45
N TYR A 158 -19.25 1.02 14.22
CA TYR A 158 -17.97 1.37 13.60
C TYR A 158 -18.21 2.11 12.29
N THR A 159 -17.36 3.08 12.00
CA THR A 159 -17.18 3.61 10.65
C THR A 159 -16.12 2.75 9.97
N VAL A 160 -16.47 2.16 8.84
CA VAL A 160 -15.61 1.22 8.09
C VAL A 160 -15.38 1.79 6.70
N LEU A 161 -14.13 1.83 6.28
CA LEU A 161 -13.75 1.96 4.88
C LEU A 161 -13.57 0.57 4.32
N SER A 162 -14.26 0.28 3.20
CA SER A 162 -14.17 -0.98 2.48
C SER A 162 -13.50 -0.75 1.13
N ALA A 163 -12.41 -1.46 0.88
CA ALA A 163 -11.73 -1.45 -0.41
C ALA A 163 -12.54 -2.20 -1.48
N PHE A 164 -12.31 -1.87 -2.75
CA PHE A 164 -12.87 -2.60 -3.88
C PHE A 164 -11.86 -2.61 -5.03
N GLY A 165 -10.86 -3.48 -4.93
CA GLY A 165 -9.79 -3.56 -5.94
C GLY A 165 -10.20 -4.17 -7.26
N GLY A 166 -9.53 -3.73 -8.29
CA GLY A 166 -9.39 -4.13 -9.66
C GLY A 166 -10.57 -4.57 -10.47
N PRO A 167 -11.01 -3.88 -11.49
CA PRO A 167 -11.34 -2.46 -11.57
C PRO A 167 -12.56 -2.13 -10.72
N GLY A 168 -12.39 -1.26 -9.72
CA GLY A 168 -13.45 -0.85 -8.81
C GLY A 168 -14.46 0.08 -9.51
N THR A 169 -15.43 -0.47 -10.22
CA THR A 169 -16.47 0.30 -10.92
C THR A 169 -17.87 0.03 -10.39
N PRO A 170 -18.82 0.97 -10.54
CA PRO A 170 -20.22 0.76 -10.16
C PRO A 170 -20.86 -0.44 -10.87
N GLU A 171 -20.50 -0.69 -12.12
CA GLU A 171 -21.02 -1.82 -12.93
C GLU A 171 -20.54 -3.15 -12.36
N LEU A 172 -19.25 -3.27 -12.05
CA LEU A 172 -18.71 -4.47 -11.40
C LEU A 172 -19.39 -4.70 -10.05
N ARG A 173 -19.50 -3.65 -9.20
CA ARG A 173 -20.17 -3.74 -7.91
C ARG A 173 -21.63 -4.19 -8.04
N SER A 174 -22.36 -3.61 -8.99
CA SER A 174 -23.76 -3.97 -9.27
C SER A 174 -23.90 -5.41 -9.75
N SER A 175 -22.96 -5.93 -10.54
CA SER A 175 -22.96 -7.30 -11.02
C SER A 175 -22.80 -8.35 -9.90
N LEU A 176 -22.22 -7.94 -8.77
CA LEU A 176 -22.05 -8.78 -7.57
C LEU A 176 -23.33 -8.85 -6.70
N GLY A 177 -24.35 -8.03 -7.02
CA GLY A 177 -25.63 -8.01 -6.31
C GLY A 177 -25.71 -7.02 -5.15
N ALA A 178 -26.91 -6.90 -4.55
CA ALA A 178 -27.21 -5.87 -3.57
C ALA A 178 -26.36 -5.90 -2.29
N SER A 179 -25.84 -7.08 -1.90
CA SER A 179 -24.97 -7.22 -0.75
C SER A 179 -23.60 -6.59 -0.94
N ALA A 180 -23.17 -6.30 -2.18
CA ALA A 180 -21.91 -5.64 -2.49
C ALA A 180 -21.93 -4.10 -2.26
N LYS A 181 -23.06 -3.52 -1.90
CA LYS A 181 -23.29 -2.07 -1.87
C LYS A 181 -22.28 -1.25 -1.05
N THR A 182 -21.63 -1.84 -0.06
CA THR A 182 -20.64 -1.18 0.79
C THR A 182 -19.19 -1.39 0.35
N LEU A 183 -18.93 -2.18 -0.71
CA LEU A 183 -17.60 -2.26 -1.31
C LEU A 183 -17.23 -0.94 -1.98
N GLY A 184 -16.03 -0.45 -1.71
CA GLY A 184 -15.54 0.82 -2.24
C GLY A 184 -16.18 2.05 -1.60
N THR A 185 -16.63 1.94 -0.34
CA THR A 185 -17.32 3.04 0.38
C THR A 185 -16.77 3.23 1.78
N VAL A 186 -17.00 4.40 2.36
CA VAL A 186 -17.03 4.59 3.80
C VAL A 186 -18.47 4.41 4.27
N PHE A 187 -18.69 3.53 5.24
CA PHE A 187 -20.04 3.24 5.74
C PHE A 187 -20.04 3.04 7.26
N ARG A 188 -21.20 3.12 7.87
CA ARG A 188 -21.40 2.82 9.29
C ARG A 188 -22.00 1.42 9.44
N THR A 189 -21.41 0.62 10.35
CA THR A 189 -21.99 -0.68 10.72
C THR A 189 -23.29 -0.50 11.52
N GLY A 190 -24.10 -1.54 11.59
CA GLY A 190 -25.39 -1.51 12.30
C GLY A 190 -26.56 -1.19 11.39
N ASP A 191 -26.53 -0.05 10.68
CA ASP A 191 -27.54 0.33 9.69
C ASP A 191 -27.03 0.22 8.24
N ASN A 192 -25.75 -0.07 8.04
CA ASN A 192 -25.09 -0.11 6.73
C ASN A 192 -25.27 1.19 5.91
N LYS A 193 -25.37 2.34 6.61
CA LYS A 193 -25.48 3.64 5.96
C LYS A 193 -24.17 3.98 5.29
N VAL A 194 -24.19 4.20 3.96
CA VAL A 194 -23.07 4.73 3.21
C VAL A 194 -22.89 6.21 3.56
N LEU A 195 -21.68 6.55 3.97
CA LEU A 195 -21.26 7.90 4.36
C LEU A 195 -20.51 8.62 3.23
N GLY A 196 -19.99 7.87 2.27
CA GLY A 196 -19.36 8.33 1.03
C GLY A 196 -19.04 7.16 0.12
N ASP A 197 -19.26 7.31 -1.17
CA ASP A 197 -19.08 6.27 -2.19
C ASP A 197 -17.96 6.65 -3.16
N MET A 198 -16.76 6.14 -2.93
CA MET A 198 -15.58 6.44 -3.73
C MET A 198 -15.62 5.80 -5.12
N VAL A 199 -16.23 4.63 -5.26
CA VAL A 199 -16.39 3.98 -6.57
C VAL A 199 -17.29 4.81 -7.48
N THR A 200 -18.40 5.35 -6.95
CA THR A 200 -19.28 6.24 -7.72
C THR A 200 -18.63 7.60 -7.93
N HIS A 201 -17.85 8.11 -6.96
CA HIS A 201 -17.07 9.34 -7.09
C HIS A 201 -16.12 9.26 -8.29
N GLU A 202 -15.30 8.22 -8.32
CA GLU A 202 -14.35 7.98 -9.41
C GLU A 202 -15.05 7.85 -10.76
N ALA A 203 -16.08 7.02 -10.86
CA ALA A 203 -16.80 6.81 -12.11
C ALA A 203 -17.50 8.07 -12.64
N THR A 204 -17.84 9.02 -11.75
CA THR A 204 -18.54 10.25 -12.12
C THR A 204 -17.60 11.39 -12.46
N LEU A 205 -16.50 11.53 -11.72
CA LEU A 205 -15.62 12.70 -11.81
C LEU A 205 -14.29 12.39 -12.50
N ASN A 206 -13.79 11.13 -12.39
CA ASN A 206 -12.48 10.71 -12.90
C ASN A 206 -11.40 11.80 -12.67
N PRO A 207 -11.05 12.10 -11.39
CA PRO A 207 -10.31 13.30 -11.05
C PRO A 207 -8.89 13.35 -11.63
N ASP A 208 -8.26 12.19 -11.83
CA ASP A 208 -6.91 12.06 -12.39
C ASP A 208 -6.91 11.93 -13.93
N GLY A 209 -8.11 11.72 -14.55
CA GLY A 209 -8.27 11.51 -15.98
C GLY A 209 -7.72 10.16 -16.47
N GLY A 210 -7.48 9.21 -15.55
CA GLY A 210 -6.98 7.87 -15.84
C GLY A 210 -8.08 6.84 -16.12
N ASP A 211 -7.76 5.58 -15.86
CA ASP A 211 -8.72 4.48 -15.92
C ASP A 211 -9.69 4.54 -14.74
N ILE A 212 -10.98 4.36 -14.96
CA ILE A 212 -11.99 4.32 -13.90
C ILE A 212 -11.71 3.13 -12.96
N ASN A 213 -11.25 3.41 -11.75
CA ASN A 213 -10.82 2.39 -10.79
C ASN A 213 -10.84 2.89 -9.33
N GLY A 214 -12.00 2.93 -8.68
CA GLY A 214 -12.08 3.27 -7.26
C GLY A 214 -11.55 2.13 -6.37
N ASN A 215 -10.53 2.39 -5.57
CA ASN A 215 -9.96 1.44 -4.60
C ASN A 215 -9.54 2.16 -3.31
N PRO A 216 -10.49 2.61 -2.47
CA PRO A 216 -10.18 3.34 -1.25
C PRO A 216 -9.35 2.48 -0.29
N TRP A 217 -8.37 3.14 0.39
CA TRP A 217 -7.37 2.43 1.18
C TRP A 217 -7.40 2.76 2.67
N ARG A 218 -7.28 4.04 3.04
CA ARG A 218 -7.32 4.52 4.44
C ARG A 218 -8.15 5.79 4.55
N PHE A 219 -8.58 6.11 5.77
CA PHE A 219 -9.24 7.37 6.04
C PHE A 219 -8.89 7.95 7.41
N VAL A 220 -9.03 9.25 7.55
CA VAL A 220 -9.00 9.97 8.83
C VAL A 220 -10.30 10.73 9.03
N ARG A 221 -10.70 10.94 10.28
CA ARG A 221 -11.83 11.82 10.59
C ARG A 221 -11.49 13.26 10.24
N ASP A 222 -12.45 13.97 9.66
CA ASP A 222 -12.36 15.40 9.37
C ASP A 222 -13.67 16.10 9.77
N GLY A 223 -13.68 16.68 10.97
CA GLY A 223 -14.90 17.14 11.59
C GLY A 223 -15.94 16.02 11.79
N ALA A 224 -17.13 16.21 11.26
CA ALA A 224 -18.20 15.20 11.25
C ALA A 224 -18.04 14.16 10.12
N GLY A 225 -17.14 14.43 9.16
CA GLY A 225 -16.89 13.63 7.98
C GLY A 225 -15.54 12.91 8.01
N PHE A 226 -14.98 12.74 6.81
CA PHE A 226 -13.72 12.03 6.61
C PHE A 226 -12.94 12.58 5.42
N LEU A 227 -11.63 12.29 5.42
CA LEU A 227 -10.76 12.33 4.26
C LEU A 227 -10.24 10.91 4.02
N ALA A 228 -10.40 10.39 2.83
CA ALA A 228 -9.97 9.04 2.46
C ALA A 228 -9.02 9.08 1.27
N THR A 229 -7.98 8.25 1.30
CA THR A 229 -7.14 7.98 0.14
C THR A 229 -7.82 6.97 -0.76
N ASP A 230 -7.79 7.20 -2.06
CA ASP A 230 -8.18 6.22 -3.06
C ASP A 230 -6.98 5.85 -3.93
N ALA A 231 -6.54 4.61 -3.78
CA ALA A 231 -5.36 4.08 -4.43
C ALA A 231 -5.59 3.76 -5.92
N GLY A 232 -6.82 3.74 -6.35
CA GLY A 232 -7.21 3.50 -7.74
C GLY A 232 -7.37 4.79 -8.52
N SER A 233 -8.03 5.80 -7.93
CA SER A 233 -8.28 7.12 -8.54
C SER A 233 -7.14 8.13 -8.30
N ASN A 234 -6.06 7.73 -7.63
CA ASN A 234 -4.88 8.57 -7.39
C ASN A 234 -5.18 9.88 -6.65
N ASP A 235 -6.20 9.88 -5.79
CA ASP A 235 -6.70 11.07 -5.13
C ASP A 235 -6.94 10.92 -3.62
N VAL A 236 -7.31 12.02 -3.00
CA VAL A 236 -7.88 12.09 -1.65
C VAL A 236 -9.30 12.62 -1.76
N VAL A 237 -10.25 11.82 -1.31
CA VAL A 237 -11.67 12.13 -1.33
C VAL A 237 -12.13 12.67 0.01
N ALA A 238 -12.87 13.76 0.01
CA ALA A 238 -13.58 14.28 1.18
C ALA A 238 -15.05 13.86 1.15
N GLY A 239 -15.58 13.43 2.30
CA GLY A 239 -17.01 13.16 2.48
C GLY A 239 -17.52 13.75 3.79
N PRO A 240 -18.59 14.58 3.79
CA PRO A 240 -19.17 15.14 5.01
C PRO A 240 -19.92 14.09 5.86
N GLY A 241 -20.10 12.87 5.36
CA GLY A 241 -20.77 11.78 6.08
C GLY A 241 -22.27 11.66 5.80
N ASP A 242 -22.76 12.36 4.80
CA ASP A 242 -24.18 12.33 4.34
C ASP A 242 -24.41 11.42 3.11
N GLY A 243 -23.33 10.88 2.54
CA GLY A 243 -23.30 10.06 1.34
C GLY A 243 -22.66 10.76 0.14
N THR A 244 -22.51 12.09 0.20
CA THR A 244 -21.84 12.85 -0.85
C THR A 244 -20.32 12.79 -0.72
N THR A 245 -19.61 13.03 -1.83
CA THR A 245 -18.15 13.04 -1.90
C THR A 245 -17.67 14.16 -2.81
N SER A 246 -16.46 14.63 -2.58
CA SER A 246 -15.74 15.57 -3.44
C SER A 246 -14.26 15.28 -3.46
N THR A 247 -13.59 15.53 -4.58
CA THR A 247 -12.12 15.42 -4.68
C THR A 247 -11.48 16.51 -3.83
N LYS A 248 -10.64 16.12 -2.90
CA LYS A 248 -9.87 17.06 -2.07
C LYS A 248 -8.54 17.40 -2.71
N TYR A 249 -7.80 16.39 -3.15
CA TYR A 249 -6.49 16.51 -3.81
C TYR A 249 -6.33 15.41 -4.84
N VAL A 250 -5.83 15.73 -6.02
CA VAL A 250 -5.29 14.75 -6.96
C VAL A 250 -3.77 14.75 -6.79
N LEU A 251 -3.16 13.58 -6.55
CA LEU A 251 -1.72 13.49 -6.37
C LEU A 251 -1.03 13.23 -7.71
N PRO A 252 -0.06 14.07 -8.11
CA PRO A 252 0.59 13.93 -9.40
C PRO A 252 1.52 12.72 -9.46
N LYS A 253 1.69 12.16 -10.64
CA LYS A 253 2.66 11.08 -10.94
C LYS A 253 4.08 11.47 -10.52
N ASN A 254 4.92 10.47 -10.24
CA ASN A 254 6.36 10.62 -10.00
C ASN A 254 7.12 10.16 -11.25
N GLY A 255 7.37 11.04 -12.19
CA GLY A 255 7.88 10.67 -13.51
C GLY A 255 6.87 9.77 -14.23
N THR A 256 7.24 8.51 -14.48
CA THR A 256 6.36 7.49 -15.08
C THR A 256 5.58 6.67 -14.04
N ALA A 257 5.94 6.76 -12.74
CA ALA A 257 5.24 6.06 -11.68
C ALA A 257 3.91 6.76 -11.37
N GLU A 258 2.83 6.01 -11.38
CA GLU A 258 1.52 6.47 -10.91
C GLU A 258 1.60 6.86 -9.43
N SER A 259 0.88 7.88 -9.05
CA SER A 259 0.59 8.11 -7.64
C SER A 259 -0.44 7.04 -7.20
N VAL A 260 -0.20 6.42 -6.07
CA VAL A 260 -1.10 5.42 -5.49
C VAL A 260 -1.23 5.76 -4.02
N PRO A 261 -2.13 6.69 -3.64
CA PRO A 261 -2.31 7.11 -2.25
C PRO A 261 -2.74 5.94 -1.37
N THR A 262 -2.02 5.71 -0.28
CA THR A 262 -2.27 4.61 0.64
C THR A 262 -2.55 5.11 2.06
N GLY A 263 -1.59 5.03 2.98
CA GLY A 263 -1.77 5.52 4.35
C GLY A 263 -2.06 7.02 4.42
N ILE A 264 -2.93 7.43 5.35
CA ILE A 264 -3.17 8.85 5.65
C ILE A 264 -3.28 9.03 7.17
N VAL A 265 -2.57 10.02 7.70
CA VAL A 265 -2.66 10.42 9.11
C VAL A 265 -2.78 11.93 9.23
N LYS A 266 -3.41 12.39 10.31
CA LYS A 266 -3.64 13.81 10.59
C LYS A 266 -3.03 14.16 11.95
N SER A 267 -2.13 15.13 11.97
CA SER A 267 -1.53 15.65 13.19
C SER A 267 -2.50 16.55 13.96
N SER A 268 -2.15 16.86 15.20
CA SER A 268 -2.99 17.71 16.08
C SER A 268 -3.17 19.14 15.58
N ASP A 269 -2.22 19.67 14.80
CA ASP A 269 -2.31 20.98 14.14
C ASP A 269 -3.15 20.94 12.84
N GLY A 270 -3.68 19.77 12.46
CA GLY A 270 -4.47 19.54 11.26
C GLY A 270 -3.67 19.25 10.00
N THR A 271 -2.34 19.19 10.06
CA THR A 271 -1.51 18.80 8.92
C THR A 271 -1.77 17.34 8.55
N LEU A 272 -2.01 17.06 7.26
CA LEU A 272 -2.13 15.70 6.75
C LEU A 272 -0.76 15.21 6.27
N TYR A 273 -0.52 13.92 6.51
CA TYR A 273 0.57 13.18 5.88
C TYR A 273 -0.04 12.02 5.10
N ILE A 274 0.37 11.87 3.86
CA ILE A 274 -0.22 10.89 2.92
C ILE A 274 0.93 10.07 2.34
N ALA A 275 0.83 8.77 2.49
CA ALA A 275 1.73 7.83 1.81
C ALA A 275 1.29 7.61 0.37
N ASP A 276 2.25 7.51 -0.52
CA ASP A 276 2.09 7.24 -1.94
C ASP A 276 2.97 6.04 -2.32
N MET A 277 2.35 4.95 -2.74
CA MET A 277 3.06 3.72 -3.10
C MET A 277 3.94 3.87 -4.35
N GLY A 278 3.65 4.85 -5.22
CA GLY A 278 4.45 5.13 -6.40
C GLY A 278 4.40 4.05 -7.47
N GLY A 279 3.20 3.57 -7.80
CA GLY A 279 2.97 2.62 -8.89
C GLY A 279 3.64 1.26 -8.71
N GLY A 280 4.01 0.86 -7.50
CA GLY A 280 4.70 -0.41 -7.24
C GLY A 280 6.15 -0.47 -7.72
N GLN A 281 6.78 0.68 -7.98
CA GLN A 281 8.15 0.80 -8.49
C GLN A 281 9.14 1.02 -7.35
N VAL A 282 10.35 0.46 -7.48
CA VAL A 282 11.45 0.72 -6.53
C VAL A 282 11.83 2.21 -6.60
N GLY A 283 11.90 2.86 -5.43
CA GLY A 283 12.18 4.28 -5.32
C GLY A 283 11.05 5.20 -5.76
N GLY A 284 9.90 4.66 -6.19
CA GLY A 284 8.75 5.43 -6.68
C GLY A 284 7.92 6.08 -5.58
N SER A 285 7.98 5.55 -4.36
CA SER A 285 7.14 6.00 -3.25
C SER A 285 7.56 7.34 -2.67
N ARG A 286 6.56 8.10 -2.21
CA ARG A 286 6.70 9.41 -1.56
C ARG A 286 5.82 9.49 -0.33
N ILE A 287 6.14 10.43 0.53
CA ILE A 287 5.23 10.90 1.58
C ILE A 287 4.94 12.37 1.32
N TRP A 288 3.68 12.71 1.29
CA TRP A 288 3.20 14.06 1.13
C TRP A 288 2.88 14.68 2.49
N LYS A 289 3.20 15.97 2.63
CA LYS A 289 2.79 16.83 3.76
C LYS A 289 1.81 17.87 3.21
N VAL A 290 0.67 18.02 3.90
CA VAL A 290 -0.38 18.97 3.50
C VAL A 290 -0.80 19.78 4.73
N PRO A 291 -0.18 20.94 4.99
CA PRO A 291 -0.64 21.84 6.03
C PRO A 291 -2.07 22.34 5.75
N PRO A 292 -2.84 22.73 6.78
CA PRO A 292 -4.21 23.23 6.58
C PRO A 292 -4.29 24.33 5.54
N GLY A 293 -5.21 24.18 4.57
CA GLY A 293 -5.43 25.17 3.51
C GLY A 293 -4.37 25.20 2.39
N GLN A 294 -3.37 24.32 2.43
CA GLN A 294 -2.32 24.25 1.42
C GLN A 294 -2.47 23.06 0.48
N GLN A 295 -1.74 23.08 -0.64
CA GLN A 295 -1.62 21.96 -1.56
C GLN A 295 -0.60 20.94 -1.04
N PRO A 296 -0.71 19.65 -1.44
CA PRO A 296 0.25 18.62 -1.10
C PRO A 296 1.67 18.98 -1.55
N GLN A 297 2.64 18.81 -0.64
CA GLN A 297 4.07 19.01 -0.88
C GLN A 297 4.81 17.72 -0.55
N VAL A 298 5.80 17.33 -1.36
CA VAL A 298 6.61 16.14 -1.09
C VAL A 298 7.46 16.40 0.16
N LEU A 299 7.26 15.58 1.20
CA LEU A 299 8.07 15.59 2.41
C LEU A 299 9.34 14.76 2.21
N VAL A 300 9.17 13.52 1.76
CA VAL A 300 10.22 12.51 1.51
C VAL A 300 9.91 11.77 0.23
N SER A 301 10.93 11.39 -0.53
CA SER A 301 10.84 10.60 -1.77
C SER A 301 11.92 9.51 -1.80
N GLY A 302 11.88 8.66 -2.83
CA GLY A 302 12.86 7.57 -2.99
C GLY A 302 12.57 6.33 -2.13
N LEU A 303 11.41 6.29 -1.47
CA LEU A 303 10.94 5.12 -0.74
C LEU A 303 10.37 4.06 -1.71
N THR A 304 10.07 2.86 -1.20
CA THR A 304 9.58 1.76 -2.04
C THR A 304 8.31 1.16 -1.43
N ASN A 305 7.22 1.10 -2.22
CA ASN A 305 5.97 0.42 -1.90
C ASN A 305 5.41 0.75 -0.52
N ILE A 306 5.36 2.02 -0.13
CA ILE A 306 4.80 2.42 1.15
C ILE A 306 3.28 2.21 1.12
N VAL A 307 2.78 1.38 2.03
CA VAL A 307 1.37 1.00 2.12
C VAL A 307 0.63 1.60 3.30
N ASP A 308 1.36 1.99 4.35
CA ASP A 308 0.75 2.63 5.51
C ASP A 308 1.75 3.51 6.26
N ILE A 309 1.25 4.48 7.00
CA ILE A 309 2.02 5.37 7.88
C ILE A 309 1.28 5.56 9.21
N ALA A 310 2.04 5.82 10.28
CA ALA A 310 1.50 6.15 11.59
C ALA A 310 2.45 7.12 12.29
N PHE A 311 1.94 7.94 13.22
CA PHE A 311 2.82 8.65 14.13
C PHE A 311 3.35 7.70 15.20
N ASP A 312 4.63 7.83 15.53
CA ASP A 312 5.21 7.22 16.71
C ASP A 312 4.90 8.05 17.97
N TRP A 313 5.38 7.57 19.12
CA TRP A 313 5.17 8.26 20.40
C TRP A 313 5.92 9.60 20.52
N LYS A 314 6.94 9.85 19.67
CA LYS A 314 7.69 11.12 19.61
C LYS A 314 6.99 12.15 18.72
N GLY A 315 6.03 11.72 17.90
CA GLY A 315 5.38 12.54 16.88
C GLY A 315 6.06 12.48 15.51
N ASP A 316 7.07 11.62 15.33
CA ASP A 316 7.68 11.31 14.05
C ASP A 316 6.84 10.29 13.27
N LEU A 317 7.11 10.10 11.96
CA LEU A 317 6.37 9.15 11.15
C LEU A 317 7.07 7.80 11.09
N LEU A 318 6.30 6.74 11.27
CA LEU A 318 6.64 5.41 10.84
C LEU A 318 6.07 5.18 9.43
N ALA A 319 6.84 4.55 8.56
CA ALA A 319 6.44 4.19 7.20
C ALA A 319 6.62 2.69 6.97
N LEU A 320 5.54 2.01 6.58
CA LEU A 320 5.51 0.58 6.32
C LEU A 320 5.60 0.32 4.82
N SER A 321 6.60 -0.43 4.40
CA SER A 321 6.78 -0.90 3.03
C SER A 321 6.22 -2.32 2.87
N TYR A 322 5.39 -2.54 1.85
CA TYR A 322 4.84 -3.86 1.53
C TYR A 322 5.89 -4.83 1.01
N SER A 323 6.84 -4.34 0.23
CA SER A 323 7.91 -5.10 -0.43
C SER A 323 9.07 -4.17 -0.75
N SER A 324 10.29 -4.65 -0.63
CA SER A 324 11.51 -3.92 -1.03
C SER A 324 11.83 -4.04 -2.53
N SER A 325 11.11 -4.88 -3.28
CA SER A 325 11.23 -5.03 -4.74
C SER A 325 10.03 -4.45 -5.48
N SER A 326 10.17 -4.31 -6.81
CA SER A 326 9.05 -3.95 -7.68
C SER A 326 7.90 -4.97 -7.59
N LEU A 327 6.65 -4.48 -7.59
CA LEU A 327 5.45 -5.32 -7.58
C LEU A 327 5.13 -5.95 -8.94
N ALA A 328 5.92 -5.68 -9.98
CA ALA A 328 5.84 -6.41 -11.24
C ALA A 328 6.33 -7.88 -11.11
N GLY A 329 7.04 -8.20 -10.04
CA GLY A 329 7.51 -9.55 -9.69
C GLY A 329 6.90 -10.08 -8.39
N ALA A 330 7.44 -11.22 -7.91
CA ALA A 330 7.05 -11.73 -6.59
C ALA A 330 7.49 -10.76 -5.49
N PRO A 331 6.62 -10.44 -4.51
CA PRO A 331 6.98 -9.55 -3.41
C PRO A 331 8.11 -10.13 -2.56
N THR A 332 9.12 -9.31 -2.31
CA THR A 332 10.18 -9.57 -1.30
C THR A 332 9.69 -9.13 0.09
N PRO A 333 10.43 -9.38 1.16
CA PRO A 333 10.08 -8.85 2.48
C PRO A 333 9.86 -7.34 2.47
N GLY A 334 8.88 -6.90 3.24
CA GLY A 334 8.64 -5.49 3.53
C GLY A 334 9.61 -4.94 4.56
N SER A 335 9.50 -3.65 4.85
CA SER A 335 10.33 -2.97 5.84
C SER A 335 9.54 -1.94 6.65
N LEU A 336 10.06 -1.57 7.79
CA LEU A 336 9.58 -0.47 8.62
C LEU A 336 10.67 0.58 8.71
N SER A 337 10.33 1.85 8.54
CA SER A 337 11.25 2.97 8.66
C SER A 337 10.66 4.06 9.55
N GLU A 338 11.51 4.75 10.30
CA GLU A 338 11.20 5.98 11.04
C GLU A 338 11.64 7.19 10.20
N ILE A 339 10.82 8.22 10.13
CA ILE A 339 11.07 9.47 9.42
C ILE A 339 10.98 10.61 10.42
N ASP A 340 12.11 11.18 10.77
CA ASP A 340 12.21 12.39 11.59
C ASP A 340 11.61 13.58 10.82
N LEU A 341 10.52 14.13 11.32
CA LEU A 341 9.78 15.20 10.65
C LEU A 341 10.55 16.52 10.61
N SER A 342 11.51 16.72 11.50
CA SER A 342 12.31 17.95 11.59
C SER A 342 13.46 17.96 10.60
N THR A 343 14.16 16.82 10.47
CA THR A 343 15.34 16.66 9.60
C THR A 343 15.04 15.98 8.28
N LYS A 344 13.88 15.34 8.15
CA LYS A 344 13.46 14.47 7.04
C LYS A 344 14.34 13.23 6.88
N LYS A 345 15.13 12.89 7.89
CA LYS A 345 15.98 11.70 7.87
C LYS A 345 15.13 10.45 7.95
N VAL A 346 15.37 9.52 7.03
CA VAL A 346 14.77 8.18 7.03
C VAL A 346 15.76 7.21 7.67
N THR A 347 15.29 6.45 8.66
CA THR A 347 16.07 5.44 9.36
C THR A 347 15.32 4.12 9.33
N THR A 348 15.91 3.10 8.70
CA THR A 348 15.29 1.76 8.67
C THR A 348 15.36 1.11 10.06
N ILE A 349 14.23 0.56 10.51
CA ILE A 349 14.12 -0.26 11.71
C ILE A 349 14.48 -1.70 11.33
N PRO A 350 15.45 -2.36 11.99
CA PRO A 350 16.00 -3.63 11.56
C PRO A 350 15.05 -4.80 11.87
N THR A 351 13.97 -4.92 11.11
CA THR A 351 12.98 -6.02 11.24
C THR A 351 13.44 -7.32 10.59
N GLY A 352 14.54 -7.31 9.82
CA GLY A 352 14.99 -8.44 9.01
C GLY A 352 13.94 -8.83 7.96
N ASP A 353 13.98 -10.07 7.51
CA ASP A 353 13.04 -10.60 6.52
C ASP A 353 11.72 -11.11 7.13
N ARG A 354 11.34 -10.62 8.32
CA ARG A 354 10.17 -11.13 9.05
C ARG A 354 8.85 -10.47 8.66
N LEU A 355 8.88 -9.34 7.97
CA LEU A 355 7.68 -8.71 7.41
C LEU A 355 7.40 -9.28 6.03
N ARG A 356 6.31 -10.04 5.91
CA ARG A 356 5.87 -10.67 4.67
C ARG A 356 4.55 -10.07 4.23
N GLN A 357 4.57 -9.31 3.14
CA GLN A 357 3.39 -8.62 2.62
C GLN A 357 2.61 -7.88 3.74
N PRO A 358 3.26 -7.03 4.54
CA PRO A 358 2.57 -6.27 5.57
C PRO A 358 1.66 -5.22 4.93
N SER A 359 0.52 -4.88 5.57
CA SER A 359 -0.44 -3.97 4.95
C SER A 359 -1.03 -2.91 5.86
N GLY A 360 -0.94 -3.07 7.18
CA GLY A 360 -1.45 -2.12 8.15
C GLY A 360 -0.44 -1.81 9.22
N LEU A 361 -0.38 -0.55 9.62
CA LEU A 361 0.47 -0.01 10.67
C LEU A 361 -0.38 0.76 11.66
N GLY A 362 -0.14 0.58 12.94
CA GLY A 362 -0.79 1.33 14.01
C GLY A 362 0.10 1.45 15.22
N VAL A 363 -0.09 2.52 15.97
CA VAL A 363 0.61 2.75 17.25
C VAL A 363 -0.46 2.98 18.32
N ASP A 364 -0.40 2.21 19.39
CA ASP A 364 -1.38 2.35 20.49
C ASP A 364 -1.03 3.52 21.43
N ILE A 365 -1.91 3.76 22.38
CA ILE A 365 -1.75 4.84 23.37
C ILE A 365 -0.54 4.66 24.31
N PHE A 366 0.07 3.47 24.31
CA PHE A 366 1.29 3.17 25.07
C PHE A 366 2.56 3.29 24.22
N GLY A 367 2.42 3.65 22.92
CA GLY A 367 3.51 3.73 21.97
C GLY A 367 3.93 2.38 21.38
N CYS A 368 3.18 1.32 21.61
CA CYS A 368 3.45 0.02 21.01
C CYS A 368 3.09 0.02 19.52
N VAL A 369 4.02 -0.41 18.69
CA VAL A 369 3.84 -0.49 17.22
C VAL A 369 3.28 -1.84 16.83
N TYR A 370 2.23 -1.83 16.02
CA TYR A 370 1.56 -3.02 15.51
C TYR A 370 1.58 -3.02 13.98
N ILE A 371 1.77 -4.20 13.40
CA ILE A 371 1.77 -4.41 11.95
C ILE A 371 0.90 -5.63 11.62
N THR A 372 0.00 -5.48 10.64
CA THR A 372 -0.63 -6.64 10.01
C THR A 372 0.35 -7.27 9.03
N ASN A 373 0.70 -8.52 9.28
CA ASN A 373 1.70 -9.30 8.54
C ASN A 373 1.05 -10.49 7.86
N HIS A 374 1.65 -11.03 6.79
CA HIS A 374 1.03 -12.07 5.97
C HIS A 374 -0.39 -11.65 5.52
N SER A 375 -0.51 -10.47 4.95
CA SER A 375 -1.81 -9.83 4.68
C SER A 375 -2.53 -10.35 3.44
N VAL A 376 -1.97 -11.33 2.75
CA VAL A 376 -2.61 -12.06 1.66
C VAL A 376 -2.94 -13.48 2.13
N GLY A 377 -4.20 -13.88 1.96
CA GLY A 377 -4.68 -15.19 2.36
C GLY A 377 -5.34 -15.22 3.75
N THR A 378 -5.46 -16.43 4.31
CA THR A 378 -6.25 -16.69 5.54
C THR A 378 -5.39 -16.93 6.78
N ASN A 379 -4.06 -16.87 6.65
CA ASN A 379 -3.08 -17.10 7.71
C ASN A 379 -2.40 -15.82 8.20
N GLY A 380 -3.09 -14.70 8.07
CA GLY A 380 -2.59 -13.39 8.48
C GLY A 380 -2.32 -13.29 9.98
N GLN A 381 -1.45 -12.36 10.34
CA GLN A 381 -1.00 -12.12 11.70
C GLN A 381 -1.11 -10.64 12.06
N LEU A 382 -1.32 -10.37 13.34
CA LEU A 382 -0.99 -9.08 13.95
C LEU A 382 0.30 -9.28 14.74
N VAL A 383 1.34 -8.51 14.43
CA VAL A 383 2.61 -8.53 15.14
C VAL A 383 2.81 -7.21 15.88
N ARG A 384 3.39 -7.28 17.09
CA ARG A 384 3.86 -6.14 17.84
C ARG A 384 5.37 -6.02 17.65
N VAL A 385 5.85 -4.80 17.37
CA VAL A 385 7.26 -4.52 17.08
C VAL A 385 7.88 -3.73 18.24
N TRP A 386 9.05 -4.16 18.69
CA TRP A 386 9.91 -3.48 19.67
C TRP A 386 11.26 -3.18 19.02
N TYR A 387 11.74 -1.92 19.12
CA TYR A 387 13.01 -1.47 18.54
C TYR A 387 13.64 -0.32 19.31
#